data_88cf2dc974b24ce9dba96278dc269eab
#
_entry.id   88cf2dc974b24ce9dba96278dc269eab
#
_cell.length_a   1.000
_cell.length_b   1.000
_cell.length_c   1.000
_cell.angle_alpha   90.00
_cell.angle_beta   90.00
_cell.angle_gamma   90.00
#
_symmetry.space_group_name_H-M   'P 1'
#
loop_
_entity.id
_entity.type
_entity.pdbx_description
1 polymer ?
#
loop_
_entity_poly.entity_id
_entity_poly.type
_entity_poly.pdbx_seq_one_letter_code
_entity_poly.pdbx_strand_id
1 'polypeptide(L)'
;MHFSSRVDISAPNPIAAAEAAAKANGIALSKLNDSNPTRHGLAPELVPSVYTADPRGPRAAREALAAFLNTAKAVDASSPQSTSPAASEGGNERHAAFNNANTAIEGVDPDALYLLSSTSEAYSWLIKLLCDAGDAVLAPKPGYPLIESIARLECVDTVEYQLQFDGSWFIDIAELERLLSEPGGERIRAL
;
A
#
# COMPACT_ATOMS: atom_id res chain seq x y z
N MET A 1 -25.52 16.10 17.57
CA MET A 1 -24.57 14.98 17.64
C MET A 1 -23.18 15.56 17.39
N HIS A 2 -22.20 15.30 18.24
CA HIS A 2 -20.83 15.81 18.08
C HIS A 2 -19.93 14.65 17.65
N PHE A 3 -19.29 14.76 16.48
CA PHE A 3 -18.34 13.78 16.01
C PHE A 3 -16.93 14.12 16.53
N SER A 4 -16.06 13.13 16.59
CA SER A 4 -14.64 13.34 16.89
C SER A 4 -14.00 14.25 15.84
N SER A 5 -13.09 15.13 16.27
CA SER A 5 -12.30 15.98 15.35
C SER A 5 -11.43 15.18 14.36
N ARG A 6 -11.25 13.89 14.63
CA ARG A 6 -10.55 12.96 13.73
C ARG A 6 -11.39 12.57 12.50
N VAL A 7 -12.70 12.78 12.55
CA VAL A 7 -13.62 12.44 11.46
C VAL A 7 -13.89 13.69 10.64
N ASP A 8 -13.41 13.70 9.40
CA ASP A 8 -13.73 14.72 8.42
C ASP A 8 -14.83 14.19 7.49
N ILE A 9 -16.03 14.74 7.65
CA ILE A 9 -17.20 14.41 6.83
C ILE A 9 -17.71 15.66 6.06
N SER A 10 -16.89 16.71 6.01
CA SER A 10 -17.34 18.06 5.62
C SER A 10 -17.58 18.21 4.12
N ALA A 11 -16.90 17.48 3.26
CA ALA A 11 -17.11 17.61 1.83
C ALA A 11 -16.83 16.29 1.09
N PRO A 12 -17.61 15.97 0.03
CA PRO A 12 -17.27 14.88 -0.85
C PRO A 12 -15.94 15.17 -1.57
N ASN A 13 -15.17 14.14 -1.78
CA ASN A 13 -13.97 14.18 -2.62
C ASN A 13 -14.30 14.85 -3.99
N PRO A 14 -13.43 15.72 -4.54
CA PRO A 14 -13.68 16.40 -5.81
C PRO A 14 -14.00 15.46 -6.97
N ILE A 15 -13.40 14.27 -7.03
CA ILE A 15 -13.71 13.24 -8.04
C ILE A 15 -15.14 12.71 -7.84
N ALA A 16 -15.55 12.43 -6.60
CA ALA A 16 -16.91 11.98 -6.31
C ALA A 16 -17.96 13.07 -6.65
N ALA A 17 -17.63 14.33 -6.40
CA ALA A 17 -18.49 15.44 -6.79
C ALA A 17 -18.61 15.57 -8.32
N ALA A 18 -17.50 15.43 -9.06
CA ALA A 18 -17.49 15.44 -10.52
C ALA A 18 -18.27 14.24 -11.11
N GLU A 19 -18.12 13.06 -10.53
CA GLU A 19 -18.88 11.86 -10.91
C GLU A 19 -20.39 12.07 -10.70
N ALA A 20 -20.78 12.63 -9.56
CA ALA A 20 -22.20 12.94 -9.28
C ALA A 20 -22.75 13.97 -10.27
N ALA A 21 -22.00 15.02 -10.59
CA ALA A 21 -22.39 16.03 -11.59
C ALA A 21 -22.52 15.42 -12.99
N ALA A 22 -21.59 14.59 -13.40
CA ALA A 22 -21.66 13.89 -14.70
C ALA A 22 -22.89 13.00 -14.81
N LYS A 23 -23.19 12.23 -13.76
CA LYS A 23 -24.41 11.40 -13.69
C LYS A 23 -25.69 12.23 -13.75
N ALA A 24 -25.75 13.35 -13.02
CA ALA A 24 -26.89 14.26 -13.04
C ALA A 24 -27.15 14.85 -14.45
N ASN A 25 -26.09 15.03 -15.25
CA ASN A 25 -26.15 15.49 -16.63
C ASN A 25 -26.38 14.35 -17.65
N GLY A 26 -26.67 13.13 -17.21
CA GLY A 26 -26.95 12.00 -18.09
C GLY A 26 -25.73 11.42 -18.81
N ILE A 27 -24.51 11.77 -18.36
CA ILE A 27 -23.27 11.26 -18.95
C ILE A 27 -23.04 9.82 -18.46
N ALA A 28 -22.93 8.88 -19.40
CA ALA A 28 -22.58 7.50 -19.09
C ALA A 28 -21.09 7.42 -18.71
N LEU A 29 -20.82 6.92 -17.50
CA LEU A 29 -19.46 6.76 -16.98
C LEU A 29 -19.06 5.28 -17.01
N SER A 30 -17.85 5.01 -17.50
CA SER A 30 -17.21 3.70 -17.37
C SER A 30 -16.28 3.69 -16.16
N LYS A 31 -16.40 2.68 -15.30
CA LYS A 31 -15.51 2.48 -14.16
C LYS A 31 -14.28 1.69 -14.61
N LEU A 32 -13.16 2.37 -14.78
CA LEU A 32 -11.88 1.72 -15.05
C LEU A 32 -11.22 1.11 -13.81
N ASN A 33 -11.69 1.52 -12.63
CA ASN A 33 -11.18 1.10 -11.33
C ASN A 33 -12.10 0.09 -10.61
N ASP A 34 -12.95 -0.64 -11.35
CA ASP A 34 -13.80 -1.67 -10.73
C ASP A 34 -12.96 -2.89 -10.34
N SER A 35 -12.63 -2.99 -9.07
CA SER A 35 -11.87 -4.09 -8.47
C SER A 35 -12.75 -5.08 -7.71
N ASN A 36 -14.07 -5.03 -7.91
CA ASN A 36 -14.99 -5.92 -7.18
C ASN A 36 -15.04 -7.33 -7.82
N PRO A 37 -14.38 -8.36 -7.22
CA PRO A 37 -14.31 -9.70 -7.81
C PRO A 37 -15.69 -10.36 -7.92
N THR A 38 -16.64 -10.01 -7.06
CA THR A 38 -17.97 -10.62 -7.08
C THR A 38 -18.77 -10.26 -8.31
N ARG A 39 -18.53 -9.07 -8.91
CA ARG A 39 -19.16 -8.66 -10.17
C ARG A 39 -18.69 -9.48 -11.37
N HIS A 40 -17.54 -10.10 -11.25
CA HIS A 40 -16.90 -10.86 -12.31
C HIS A 40 -16.99 -12.38 -12.10
N GLY A 41 -17.84 -12.83 -11.17
CA GLY A 41 -18.04 -14.25 -10.89
C GLY A 41 -16.83 -14.93 -10.23
N LEU A 42 -15.95 -14.17 -9.61
CA LEU A 42 -14.70 -14.67 -9.02
C LEU A 42 -14.83 -14.94 -7.51
N ALA A 43 -16.04 -14.94 -6.94
CA ALA A 43 -16.26 -15.25 -5.54
C ALA A 43 -16.69 -16.72 -5.39
N PRO A 44 -15.84 -17.62 -4.88
CA PRO A 44 -16.22 -18.99 -4.57
C PRO A 44 -17.12 -19.05 -3.32
N GLU A 45 -18.03 -20.00 -3.27
CA GLU A 45 -18.80 -20.34 -2.06
C GLU A 45 -17.89 -21.12 -1.08
N LEU A 46 -17.18 -20.42 -0.23
CA LEU A 46 -16.23 -21.00 0.72
C LEU A 46 -16.51 -20.60 2.17
N VAL A 47 -17.78 -20.67 2.58
CA VAL A 47 -18.11 -20.47 4.00
C VAL A 47 -18.06 -21.81 4.71
N PRO A 48 -17.10 -22.06 5.60
CA PRO A 48 -17.05 -23.31 6.36
C PRO A 48 -18.24 -23.40 7.32
N SER A 49 -18.78 -24.62 7.50
CA SER A 49 -19.90 -24.87 8.42
C SER A 49 -19.50 -24.77 9.90
N VAL A 50 -18.22 -24.80 10.20
CA VAL A 50 -17.65 -24.67 11.55
C VAL A 50 -16.61 -23.56 11.58
N TYR A 51 -16.79 -22.61 12.49
CA TYR A 51 -15.81 -21.56 12.73
C TYR A 51 -14.68 -22.09 13.62
N THR A 52 -13.44 -21.92 13.14
CA THR A 52 -12.24 -22.17 13.95
C THR A 52 -11.46 -20.87 14.04
N ALA A 53 -11.26 -20.36 15.27
CA ALA A 53 -10.50 -19.13 15.48
C ALA A 53 -9.01 -19.39 15.21
N ASP A 54 -8.44 -18.64 14.28
CA ASP A 54 -6.99 -18.54 14.05
C ASP A 54 -6.62 -17.06 13.93
N PRO A 55 -5.90 -16.47 14.90
CA PRO A 55 -5.57 -15.05 14.91
C PRO A 55 -4.75 -14.58 13.70
N ARG A 56 -4.04 -15.48 13.03
CA ARG A 56 -3.27 -15.18 11.81
C ARG A 56 -4.02 -15.50 10.52
N GLY A 57 -5.24 -16.03 10.64
CA GLY A 57 -6.02 -16.57 9.54
C GLY A 57 -5.76 -18.05 9.28
N PRO A 58 -6.67 -18.75 8.58
CA PRO A 58 -6.62 -20.20 8.39
C PRO A 58 -5.26 -20.71 7.91
N ARG A 59 -4.70 -21.70 8.57
CA ARG A 59 -3.37 -22.27 8.26
C ARG A 59 -3.25 -22.67 6.79
N ALA A 60 -4.24 -23.38 6.27
CA ALA A 60 -4.24 -23.83 4.88
C ALA A 60 -4.18 -22.66 3.87
N ALA A 61 -4.84 -21.54 4.17
CA ALA A 61 -4.79 -20.35 3.33
C ALA A 61 -3.41 -19.68 3.38
N ARG A 62 -2.77 -19.64 4.55
CA ARG A 62 -1.40 -19.09 4.70
C ARG A 62 -0.38 -19.98 3.97
N GLU A 63 -0.52 -21.29 4.02
CA GLU A 63 0.32 -22.25 3.27
C GLU A 63 0.15 -22.06 1.75
N ALA A 64 -1.08 -21.95 1.27
CA ALA A 64 -1.35 -21.70 -0.14
C ALA A 64 -0.77 -20.36 -0.61
N LEU A 65 -0.91 -19.29 0.20
CA LEU A 65 -0.34 -17.98 -0.11
C LEU A 65 1.19 -18.03 -0.12
N ALA A 66 1.81 -18.67 0.87
CA ALA A 66 3.27 -18.83 0.92
C ALA A 66 3.79 -19.59 -0.31
N ALA A 67 3.13 -20.68 -0.70
CA ALA A 67 3.48 -21.43 -1.90
C ALA A 67 3.36 -20.56 -3.18
N PHE A 68 2.29 -19.78 -3.30
CA PHE A 68 2.10 -18.86 -4.43
C PHE A 68 3.21 -17.80 -4.51
N LEU A 69 3.53 -17.14 -3.40
CA LEU A 69 4.56 -16.10 -3.35
C LEU A 69 5.95 -16.67 -3.65
N ASN A 70 6.27 -17.87 -3.17
CA ASN A 70 7.53 -18.54 -3.45
C ASN A 70 7.66 -18.93 -4.93
N THR A 71 6.56 -19.34 -5.57
CA THR A 71 6.53 -19.68 -7.00
C THR A 71 6.68 -18.41 -7.87
N ALA A 72 5.96 -17.34 -7.55
CA ALA A 72 6.05 -16.07 -8.27
C ALA A 72 7.49 -15.52 -8.24
N LYS A 73 8.14 -15.58 -7.09
CA LYS A 73 9.55 -15.17 -6.90
C LYS A 73 10.52 -15.98 -7.76
N ALA A 74 10.30 -17.29 -7.91
CA ALA A 74 11.13 -18.15 -8.73
C ALA A 74 11.01 -17.79 -10.23
N VAL A 75 9.84 -17.36 -10.69
CA VAL A 75 9.60 -16.93 -12.08
C VAL A 75 10.33 -15.61 -12.36
N ASP A 76 10.27 -14.63 -11.47
CA ASP A 76 10.97 -13.36 -11.60
C ASP A 76 12.50 -13.55 -11.63
N ALA A 77 13.01 -14.43 -10.79
CA ALA A 77 14.45 -14.76 -10.75
C ALA A 77 14.94 -15.48 -12.03
N SER A 78 14.06 -16.15 -12.78
CA SER A 78 14.37 -16.88 -14.02
C SER A 78 14.13 -16.07 -15.29
N SER A 79 13.48 -14.90 -15.19
CA SER A 79 13.28 -14.02 -16.35
C SER A 79 14.61 -13.37 -16.76
N PRO A 80 15.02 -13.45 -18.05
CA PRO A 80 16.20 -12.74 -18.52
C PRO A 80 15.98 -11.24 -18.29
N GLN A 81 16.86 -10.61 -17.51
CA GLN A 81 16.86 -9.15 -17.36
C GLN A 81 16.94 -8.56 -18.78
N SER A 82 15.91 -7.81 -19.16
CA SER A 82 15.93 -7.07 -20.40
C SER A 82 17.08 -6.06 -20.31
N THR A 83 18.18 -6.37 -20.98
CA THR A 83 19.27 -5.43 -21.19
C THR A 83 18.77 -4.33 -22.10
N SER A 84 18.27 -3.26 -21.52
CA SER A 84 18.03 -2.01 -22.25
C SER A 84 19.40 -1.39 -22.57
N PRO A 85 19.67 -0.91 -23.81
CA PRO A 85 20.97 -0.39 -24.16
C PRO A 85 21.23 0.94 -23.48
N ALA A 86 22.38 1.03 -22.83
CA ALA A 86 23.17 2.19 -22.45
C ALA A 86 22.41 3.52 -22.26
N ALA A 87 22.06 3.83 -21.03
CA ALA A 87 21.96 5.20 -20.54
C ALA A 87 23.18 5.49 -19.64
N SER A 88 23.79 6.63 -19.89
CA SER A 88 24.99 7.21 -19.34
C SER A 88 25.41 6.84 -17.91
N GLU A 89 26.70 6.53 -17.77
CA GLU A 89 27.44 6.34 -16.52
C GLU A 89 27.18 7.47 -15.52
N GLY A 90 26.55 7.15 -14.38
CA GLY A 90 26.41 8.08 -13.25
C GLY A 90 25.28 7.79 -12.26
N GLY A 91 24.25 7.02 -12.65
CA GLY A 91 23.07 6.76 -11.80
C GLY A 91 22.93 5.35 -11.25
N ASN A 92 23.77 4.42 -11.65
CA ASN A 92 23.48 2.98 -11.59
C ASN A 92 23.81 2.29 -10.25
N GLU A 93 24.68 2.88 -9.40
CA GLU A 93 25.08 2.21 -8.15
C GLU A 93 24.02 2.29 -7.05
N ARG A 94 23.22 3.35 -7.01
CA ARG A 94 22.17 3.53 -5.98
C ARG A 94 20.94 2.66 -6.23
N HIS A 95 20.54 2.46 -7.49
CA HIS A 95 19.46 1.54 -7.85
C HIS A 95 19.83 0.07 -7.61
N ALA A 96 21.08 -0.30 -7.83
CA ALA A 96 21.57 -1.66 -7.55
C ALA A 96 21.53 -2.00 -6.06
N ALA A 97 21.76 -1.04 -5.17
CA ALA A 97 21.72 -1.25 -3.72
C ALA A 97 20.30 -1.52 -3.21
N PHE A 98 19.27 -0.86 -3.78
CA PHE A 98 17.88 -1.07 -3.38
C PHE A 98 17.34 -2.44 -3.87
N ASN A 99 17.74 -2.85 -5.06
CA ASN A 99 17.37 -4.18 -5.60
C ASN A 99 18.12 -5.32 -4.89
N ASN A 100 19.35 -5.09 -4.39
CA ASN A 100 20.11 -6.09 -3.65
C ASN A 100 19.60 -6.35 -2.22
N ALA A 101 18.91 -5.42 -1.59
CA ALA A 101 18.28 -5.66 -0.29
C ALA A 101 17.15 -6.70 -0.35
N ASN A 102 16.63 -6.99 -1.56
CA ASN A 102 15.55 -7.95 -1.78
C ASN A 102 16.04 -9.38 -2.09
N THR A 103 17.35 -9.64 -2.12
CA THR A 103 17.91 -10.91 -2.60
C THR A 103 18.12 -11.98 -1.52
N ALA A 104 17.87 -11.69 -0.25
CA ALA A 104 18.14 -12.60 0.87
C ALA A 104 16.90 -13.05 1.65
N ILE A 105 15.68 -12.89 1.12
CA ILE A 105 14.52 -13.50 1.78
C ILE A 105 14.49 -14.96 1.36
N GLU A 106 14.91 -15.86 2.26
CA GLU A 106 14.53 -17.28 2.24
C GLU A 106 13.01 -17.37 2.00
N GLY A 107 12.51 -18.50 1.46
CA GLY A 107 11.10 -18.61 1.08
C GLY A 107 10.14 -18.09 2.14
N VAL A 108 9.00 -17.56 1.72
CA VAL A 108 7.98 -17.03 2.63
C VAL A 108 7.47 -18.14 3.53
N ASP A 109 7.65 -17.98 4.84
CA ASP A 109 7.15 -18.91 5.87
C ASP A 109 5.66 -18.64 6.11
N PRO A 110 4.78 -19.66 6.01
CA PRO A 110 3.37 -19.52 6.38
C PRO A 110 3.15 -18.97 7.79
N ASP A 111 4.07 -19.24 8.73
CA ASP A 111 3.96 -18.75 10.11
C ASP A 111 4.33 -17.27 10.28
N ALA A 112 4.96 -16.68 9.30
CA ALA A 112 5.19 -15.22 9.23
C ALA A 112 4.03 -14.46 8.56
N LEU A 113 3.01 -15.15 8.03
CA LEU A 113 1.88 -14.53 7.34
C LEU A 113 0.71 -14.25 8.28
N TYR A 114 0.11 -13.10 8.10
CA TYR A 114 -1.15 -12.68 8.72
C TYR A 114 -2.15 -12.36 7.61
N LEU A 115 -3.31 -13.01 7.61
CA LEU A 115 -4.39 -12.74 6.68
C LEU A 115 -5.36 -11.73 7.31
N LEU A 116 -5.59 -10.66 6.62
CA LEU A 116 -6.46 -9.58 7.04
C LEU A 116 -7.63 -9.41 6.07
N SER A 117 -8.68 -8.72 6.50
CA SER A 117 -9.86 -8.50 5.66
C SER A 117 -9.57 -7.52 4.51
N SER A 118 -8.59 -6.63 4.68
CA SER A 118 -8.22 -5.63 3.68
C SER A 118 -6.85 -5.01 3.95
N THR A 119 -6.27 -4.41 2.92
CA THR A 119 -5.05 -3.58 3.04
C THR A 119 -5.28 -2.38 3.97
N SER A 120 -6.48 -1.80 3.97
CA SER A 120 -6.82 -0.69 4.88
C SER A 120 -6.74 -1.09 6.34
N GLU A 121 -7.17 -2.31 6.68
CA GLU A 121 -7.00 -2.86 8.03
C GLU A 121 -5.52 -3.04 8.37
N ALA A 122 -4.72 -3.52 7.42
CA ALA A 122 -3.27 -3.63 7.61
C ALA A 122 -2.61 -2.29 7.94
N TYR A 123 -2.96 -1.21 7.22
CA TYR A 123 -2.47 0.13 7.52
C TYR A 123 -2.83 0.57 8.94
N SER A 124 -4.09 0.38 9.35
CA SER A 124 -4.54 0.73 10.70
C SER A 124 -3.76 -0.04 11.78
N TRP A 125 -3.52 -1.33 11.58
CA TRP A 125 -2.77 -2.14 12.53
C TRP A 125 -1.29 -1.78 12.60
N LEU A 126 -0.66 -1.52 11.44
CA LEU A 126 0.74 -1.11 11.40
C LEU A 126 0.95 0.26 12.02
N ILE A 127 0.07 1.22 11.76
CA ILE A 127 0.13 2.54 12.39
C ILE A 127 -0.03 2.43 13.91
N LYS A 128 -0.99 1.63 14.40
CA LYS A 128 -1.14 1.38 15.85
C LYS A 128 0.08 0.70 16.49
N LEU A 129 0.77 -0.15 15.72
CA LEU A 129 1.95 -0.87 16.22
C LEU A 129 3.19 0.01 16.27
N LEU A 130 3.35 0.91 15.29
CA LEU A 130 4.59 1.64 15.07
C LEU A 130 4.57 3.09 15.58
N CYS A 131 3.37 3.67 15.77
CA CYS A 131 3.20 5.09 16.05
C CYS A 131 2.40 5.32 17.32
N ASP A 132 2.80 6.35 18.06
CA ASP A 132 2.01 6.95 19.12
C ASP A 132 1.20 8.15 18.58
N ALA A 133 0.20 8.59 19.36
CA ALA A 133 -0.57 9.79 19.01
C ALA A 133 0.34 11.03 18.93
N GLY A 134 0.31 11.70 17.79
CA GLY A 134 1.17 12.85 17.49
C GLY A 134 2.45 12.49 16.73
N ASP A 135 2.74 11.22 16.49
CA ASP A 135 3.76 10.79 15.53
C ASP A 135 3.30 11.06 14.09
N ALA A 136 4.17 10.79 13.13
CA ALA A 136 3.91 10.94 11.71
C ALA A 136 4.33 9.70 10.90
N VAL A 137 3.70 9.54 9.74
CA VAL A 137 4.11 8.58 8.71
C VAL A 137 4.36 9.29 7.39
N LEU A 138 5.32 8.80 6.60
CA LEU A 138 5.52 9.26 5.23
C LEU A 138 4.53 8.58 4.29
N ALA A 139 3.93 9.34 3.39
CA ALA A 139 3.03 8.82 2.37
C ALA A 139 3.43 9.29 0.97
N PRO A 140 3.45 8.40 -0.02
CA PRO A 140 3.80 8.76 -1.40
C PRO A 140 2.70 9.59 -2.06
N LYS A 141 3.11 10.51 -2.94
CA LYS A 141 2.22 11.27 -3.81
C LYS A 141 2.74 11.21 -5.25
N PRO A 142 1.98 10.65 -6.23
CA PRO A 142 0.67 10.00 -6.06
C PRO A 142 0.75 8.71 -5.23
N GLY A 143 -0.31 8.39 -4.49
CA GLY A 143 -0.33 7.22 -3.61
C GLY A 143 -1.75 6.77 -3.25
N TYR A 144 -1.84 5.84 -2.32
CA TYR A 144 -3.10 5.32 -1.84
C TYR A 144 -3.86 6.37 -1.01
N PRO A 145 -5.05 6.82 -1.45
CA PRO A 145 -5.70 8.00 -0.87
C PRO A 145 -6.20 7.82 0.56
N LEU A 146 -6.33 6.58 1.04
CA LEU A 146 -6.83 6.31 2.40
C LEU A 146 -5.75 6.35 3.48
N ILE A 147 -4.46 6.40 3.13
CA ILE A 147 -3.37 6.43 4.14
C ILE A 147 -3.56 7.62 5.09
N GLU A 148 -3.77 8.82 4.55
CA GLU A 148 -4.01 10.03 5.34
C GLU A 148 -5.23 9.89 6.28
N SER A 149 -6.34 9.38 5.76
CA SER A 149 -7.56 9.21 6.54
C SER A 149 -7.39 8.19 7.66
N ILE A 150 -6.70 7.08 7.38
CA ILE A 150 -6.41 6.02 8.36
C ILE A 150 -5.47 6.55 9.44
N ALA A 151 -4.36 7.21 9.05
CA ALA A 151 -3.40 7.80 9.99
C ALA A 151 -4.09 8.80 10.93
N ARG A 152 -4.92 9.70 10.38
CA ARG A 152 -5.69 10.67 11.17
C ARG A 152 -6.63 10.02 12.18
N LEU A 153 -7.29 8.90 11.82
CA LEU A 153 -8.12 8.15 12.75
C LEU A 153 -7.33 7.53 13.91
N GLU A 154 -6.05 7.24 13.67
CA GLU A 154 -5.11 6.75 14.69
C GLU A 154 -4.38 7.88 15.43
N CYS A 155 -4.74 9.14 15.20
CA CYS A 155 -4.09 10.33 15.77
C CYS A 155 -2.63 10.51 15.30
N VAL A 156 -2.30 10.06 14.12
CA VAL A 156 -0.98 10.15 13.49
C VAL A 156 -1.06 11.09 12.29
N ASP A 157 -0.07 11.97 12.15
CA ASP A 157 0.03 12.89 11.04
C ASP A 157 0.58 12.19 9.79
N THR A 158 0.29 12.74 8.62
CA THR A 158 0.86 12.27 7.36
C THR A 158 1.75 13.34 6.76
N VAL A 159 2.99 12.99 6.48
CA VAL A 159 3.94 13.82 5.74
C VAL A 159 4.06 13.27 4.33
N GLU A 160 3.70 14.07 3.33
CA GLU A 160 3.74 13.65 1.92
C GLU A 160 5.14 13.80 1.34
N TYR A 161 5.58 12.82 0.53
CA TYR A 161 6.74 12.92 -0.34
C TYR A 161 6.35 12.66 -1.79
N GLN A 162 7.05 13.31 -2.74
CA GLN A 162 6.70 13.19 -4.14
C GLN A 162 7.41 12.02 -4.80
N LEU A 163 6.64 11.13 -5.43
CA LEU A 163 7.22 10.16 -6.35
C LEU A 163 7.65 10.87 -7.63
N GLN A 164 8.83 10.56 -8.11
CA GLN A 164 9.35 11.06 -9.37
C GLN A 164 9.08 10.07 -10.50
N PHE A 165 9.01 10.56 -11.74
CA PHE A 165 8.78 9.74 -12.92
C PHE A 165 9.77 10.08 -14.04
N ASP A 166 10.55 9.10 -14.46
CA ASP A 166 11.50 9.19 -15.58
C ASP A 166 11.34 8.07 -16.62
N GLY A 167 10.11 7.55 -16.74
CA GLY A 167 9.78 6.32 -17.46
C GLY A 167 9.35 5.19 -16.53
N SER A 168 9.73 5.27 -15.26
CA SER A 168 9.22 4.48 -14.14
C SER A 168 9.05 5.38 -12.91
N TRP A 169 8.19 4.97 -11.97
CA TRP A 169 8.05 5.67 -10.70
C TRP A 169 9.18 5.29 -9.75
N PHE A 170 9.78 6.27 -9.10
CA PHE A 170 10.83 6.05 -8.11
C PHE A 170 10.74 7.04 -6.94
N ILE A 171 11.40 6.68 -5.84
CA ILE A 171 11.50 7.49 -4.63
C ILE A 171 12.77 8.33 -4.70
N ASP A 172 12.65 9.65 -4.54
CA ASP A 172 13.82 10.52 -4.36
C ASP A 172 14.33 10.40 -2.91
N ILE A 173 15.45 9.69 -2.76
CA ILE A 173 16.05 9.47 -1.44
C ILE A 173 16.53 10.78 -0.82
N ALA A 174 17.00 11.76 -1.62
CA ALA A 174 17.43 13.03 -1.08
C ALA A 174 16.24 13.82 -0.49
N GLU A 175 15.06 13.73 -1.09
CA GLU A 175 13.84 14.32 -0.51
C GLU A 175 13.48 13.65 0.83
N LEU A 176 13.56 12.30 0.92
CA LEU A 176 13.30 11.60 2.17
C LEU A 176 14.31 11.99 3.27
N GLU A 177 15.60 12.03 2.95
CA GLU A 177 16.65 12.45 3.88
C GLU A 177 16.39 13.87 4.39
N ARG A 178 15.96 14.79 3.51
CA ARG A 178 15.58 16.15 3.86
C ARG A 178 14.40 16.18 4.83
N LEU A 179 13.31 15.47 4.52
CA LEU A 179 12.11 15.41 5.36
C LEU A 179 12.41 14.85 6.76
N LEU A 180 13.27 13.84 6.84
CA LEU A 180 13.69 13.24 8.11
C LEU A 180 14.62 14.16 8.92
N SER A 181 15.33 15.07 8.26
CA SER A 181 16.29 15.99 8.89
C SER A 181 15.66 17.34 9.29
N GLU A 182 14.48 17.68 8.80
CA GLU A 182 13.76 18.90 9.14
C GLU A 182 13.17 18.85 10.56
N PRO A 183 12.88 19.99 11.20
CA PRO A 183 12.16 20.04 12.46
C PRO A 183 10.82 19.30 12.36
N GLY A 184 10.61 18.30 13.21
CA GLY A 184 9.46 17.41 13.17
C GLY A 184 9.73 16.07 12.48
N GLY A 185 10.87 15.92 11.80
CA GLY A 185 11.29 14.65 11.19
C GLY A 185 11.50 13.53 12.21
N GLU A 186 11.84 13.90 13.45
CA GLU A 186 11.96 12.94 14.58
C GLU A 186 10.63 12.26 14.95
N ARG A 187 9.49 12.81 14.51
CA ARG A 187 8.16 12.22 14.71
C ARG A 187 7.80 11.17 13.66
N ILE A 188 8.55 11.09 12.56
CA ILE A 188 8.28 10.16 11.47
C ILE A 188 8.73 8.76 11.89
N ARG A 189 7.79 7.81 11.95
CA ARG A 189 8.02 6.44 12.43
C ARG A 189 8.00 5.40 11.33
N ALA A 190 7.35 5.68 10.20
CA ALA A 190 7.21 4.73 9.11
C ALA A 190 7.12 5.42 7.74
N LEU A 191 7.44 4.65 6.71
CA LEU A 191 7.31 4.97 5.29
C LEU A 191 6.47 3.91 4.62
#